data_07cea9348c92778d9ea1af4c8a24d474
#
_entry.id   07cea9348c92778d9ea1af4c8a24d474
#
_cell.length_a   1.000
_cell.length_b   1.000
_cell.length_c   1.000
_cell.angle_alpha   90.00
_cell.angle_beta   90.00
_cell.angle_gamma   90.00
#
_symmetry.space_group_name_H-M   'P 1'
#
loop_
_entity.id
_entity.type
_entity.pdbx_description
1 polymer ?
#
loop_
_entity_poly.entity_id
_entity_poly.type
_entity_poly.pdbx_seq_one_letter_code
_entity_poly.pdbx_strand_id
1 'polypeptide(L)'
;MTASSIKAEVVKANARAANDTGSPEVQVALLTARINELTPHFKTHAKDHHGRRGLLRMVSRRRKLLDYLKAKDADRYTALIAKLGLRK
;
A
#
# COMPACT_ATOMS: atom_id res chain seq x y z
N MET A 1 -4.66 16.65 -8.19
CA MET A 1 -5.10 15.25 -8.32
C MET A 1 -5.88 14.84 -7.08
N THR A 2 -7.02 14.20 -7.25
CA THR A 2 -7.84 13.75 -6.14
C THR A 2 -7.40 12.37 -5.65
N ALA A 3 -7.76 12.02 -4.42
CA ALA A 3 -7.46 10.71 -3.86
C ALA A 3 -8.10 9.58 -4.69
N SER A 4 -9.29 9.79 -5.26
CA SER A 4 -9.93 8.79 -6.09
C SER A 4 -9.21 8.57 -7.42
N SER A 5 -8.60 9.61 -8.01
CA SER A 5 -7.78 9.46 -9.20
C SER A 5 -6.53 8.63 -8.92
N ILE A 6 -5.86 8.90 -7.80
CA ILE A 6 -4.70 8.13 -7.37
C ILE A 6 -5.09 6.67 -7.14
N LYS A 7 -6.20 6.43 -6.47
CA LYS A 7 -6.71 5.08 -6.23
C LYS A 7 -6.96 4.31 -7.53
N ALA A 8 -7.62 4.95 -8.49
CA ALA A 8 -7.90 4.32 -9.78
C ALA A 8 -6.62 3.95 -10.52
N GLU A 9 -5.62 4.84 -10.54
CA GLU A 9 -4.34 4.56 -11.16
C GLU A 9 -3.60 3.39 -10.50
N VAL A 10 -3.62 3.34 -9.17
CA VAL A 10 -2.95 2.28 -8.42
C VAL A 10 -3.63 0.93 -8.68
N VAL A 11 -4.95 0.87 -8.68
CA VAL A 11 -5.69 -0.36 -8.99
C VAL A 11 -5.37 -0.84 -10.40
N LYS A 12 -5.42 0.07 -11.37
CA LYS A 12 -5.14 -0.26 -12.78
C LYS A 12 -3.73 -0.79 -12.97
N ALA A 13 -2.75 -0.17 -12.31
CA ALA A 13 -1.35 -0.55 -12.45
C ALA A 13 -1.02 -1.89 -11.80
N ASN A 14 -1.79 -2.33 -10.80
CA ASN A 14 -1.47 -3.52 -10.01
C ASN A 14 -2.50 -4.65 -10.15
N ALA A 15 -3.58 -4.43 -10.88
CA ALA A 15 -4.60 -5.46 -11.07
C ALA A 15 -4.04 -6.65 -11.84
N ARG A 16 -4.39 -7.86 -11.41
CA ARG A 16 -4.03 -9.12 -12.09
C ARG A 16 -4.93 -9.38 -13.29
N ALA A 17 -6.11 -8.81 -13.27
CA ALA A 17 -7.10 -8.87 -14.33
C ALA A 17 -7.85 -7.56 -14.35
N ALA A 18 -8.62 -7.28 -15.40
CA ALA A 18 -9.32 -6.01 -15.58
C ALA A 18 -10.20 -5.60 -14.40
N ASN A 19 -10.78 -6.57 -13.69
CA ASN A 19 -11.71 -6.32 -12.58
C ASN A 19 -11.10 -6.65 -11.22
N ASP A 20 -9.78 -6.81 -11.14
CA ASP A 20 -9.11 -7.19 -9.89
C ASP A 20 -8.92 -5.97 -9.00
N THR A 21 -9.78 -5.82 -8.01
CA THR A 21 -9.70 -4.76 -7.01
C THR A 21 -9.42 -5.28 -5.60
N GLY A 22 -9.44 -6.61 -5.42
CA GLY A 22 -9.33 -7.24 -4.11
C GLY A 22 -8.09 -8.08 -3.88
N SER A 23 -7.20 -8.20 -4.86
CA SER A 23 -5.99 -9.01 -4.68
C SER A 23 -5.05 -8.40 -3.64
N PRO A 24 -4.20 -9.21 -2.99
CA PRO A 24 -3.19 -8.67 -2.07
C PRO A 24 -2.31 -7.61 -2.71
N GLU A 25 -1.93 -7.79 -3.99
CA GLU A 25 -1.12 -6.82 -4.71
C GLU A 25 -1.79 -5.45 -4.79
N VAL A 26 -3.06 -5.43 -5.15
CA VAL A 26 -3.82 -4.17 -5.24
C VAL A 26 -3.96 -3.53 -3.86
N GLN A 27 -4.29 -4.31 -2.84
CA GLN A 27 -4.43 -3.79 -1.48
C GLN A 27 -3.13 -3.21 -0.94
N VAL A 28 -2.00 -3.89 -1.15
CA VAL A 28 -0.69 -3.40 -0.74
C VAL A 28 -0.33 -2.11 -1.48
N ALA A 29 -0.61 -2.05 -2.78
CA ALA A 29 -0.32 -0.87 -3.59
C ALA A 29 -1.16 0.33 -3.13
N LEU A 30 -2.44 0.13 -2.82
CA LEU A 30 -3.31 1.18 -2.30
C LEU A 30 -2.84 1.69 -0.95
N LEU A 31 -2.47 0.78 -0.04
CA LEU A 31 -1.94 1.15 1.27
C LEU A 31 -0.63 1.91 1.14
N THR A 32 0.25 1.49 0.24
CA THR A 32 1.53 2.16 0.00
C THR A 32 1.30 3.58 -0.50
N ALA A 33 0.39 3.78 -1.46
CA ALA A 33 0.06 5.10 -1.96
C ALA A 33 -0.48 6.01 -0.84
N ARG A 34 -1.34 5.47 0.00
CA ARG A 34 -1.92 6.22 1.13
C ARG A 34 -0.86 6.58 2.16
N ILE A 35 0.03 5.64 2.50
CA ILE A 35 1.12 5.87 3.44
C ILE A 35 2.05 6.96 2.90
N ASN A 36 2.42 6.90 1.63
CA ASN A 36 3.28 7.89 0.99
C ASN A 36 2.63 9.28 0.96
N GLU A 37 1.32 9.34 0.80
CA GLU A 37 0.55 10.58 0.83
C GLU A 37 0.57 11.22 2.22
N LEU A 38 0.47 10.41 3.28
CA LEU A 38 0.38 10.88 4.66
C LEU A 38 1.74 11.15 5.31
N THR A 39 2.79 10.49 4.87
CA THR A 39 4.12 10.60 5.49
C THR A 39 4.60 12.06 5.56
N PRO A 40 4.52 12.87 4.49
CA PRO A 40 4.94 14.28 4.58
C PRO A 40 4.14 15.09 5.60
N HIS A 41 2.85 14.77 5.77
CA HIS A 41 2.00 15.43 6.76
C HIS A 41 2.60 15.32 8.17
N PHE A 42 3.11 14.15 8.54
CA PHE A 42 3.64 13.92 9.89
C PHE A 42 5.02 14.52 10.12
N LYS A 43 5.71 14.97 9.09
CA LYS A 43 6.94 15.75 9.24
C LYS A 43 6.64 17.15 9.77
N THR A 44 5.49 17.70 9.40
CA THR A 44 5.06 19.05 9.84
C THR A 44 4.09 19.02 11.00
N HIS A 45 3.39 17.90 11.20
CA HIS A 45 2.37 17.73 12.25
C HIS A 45 2.74 16.56 13.17
N ALA A 46 3.92 16.67 13.77
CA ALA A 46 4.47 15.58 14.61
C ALA A 46 3.61 15.24 15.82
N LYS A 47 2.77 16.15 16.27
CA LYS A 47 1.91 15.96 17.44
C LYS A 47 0.51 15.42 17.10
N ASP A 48 0.24 15.09 15.86
CA ASP A 48 -1.03 14.49 15.45
C ASP A 48 -1.03 12.99 15.79
N HIS A 49 -1.36 12.69 17.05
CA HIS A 49 -1.31 11.32 17.55
C HIS A 49 -2.39 10.41 16.94
N HIS A 50 -3.57 10.95 16.67
CA HIS A 50 -4.65 10.17 16.04
C HIS A 50 -4.29 9.78 14.60
N GLY A 51 -3.75 10.73 13.84
CA GLY A 51 -3.30 10.46 12.49
C GLY A 51 -2.17 9.45 12.45
N ARG A 52 -1.22 9.54 13.39
CA ARG A 52 -0.13 8.58 13.49
C ARG A 52 -0.62 7.16 13.77
N ARG A 53 -1.63 7.00 14.60
CA ARG A 53 -2.23 5.69 14.85
C ARG A 53 -2.82 5.11 13.56
N GLY A 54 -3.52 5.93 12.79
CA GLY A 54 -4.06 5.53 11.49
C GLY A 54 -2.98 5.10 10.53
N LEU A 55 -1.88 5.87 10.46
CA LEU A 55 -0.74 5.53 9.63
C LEU A 55 -0.10 4.20 10.05
N LEU A 56 0.11 4.00 11.34
CA LEU A 56 0.68 2.76 11.87
C LEU A 56 -0.20 1.55 11.59
N ARG A 57 -1.52 1.70 11.64
CA ARG A 57 -2.46 0.65 11.27
C ARG A 57 -2.31 0.27 9.79
N MET A 58 -2.16 1.25 8.93
CA MET A 58 -1.95 1.01 7.50
C MET A 58 -0.63 0.31 7.23
N VAL A 59 0.43 0.72 7.90
CA VAL A 59 1.75 0.07 7.78
C VAL A 59 1.66 -1.39 8.26
N SER A 60 1.03 -1.63 9.40
CA SER A 60 0.84 -2.97 9.95
C SER A 60 0.02 -3.85 9.02
N ARG A 61 -1.07 -3.32 8.48
CA ARG A 61 -1.92 -4.04 7.54
C ARG A 61 -1.17 -4.39 6.25
N ARG A 62 -0.39 -3.45 5.73
CA ARG A 62 0.45 -3.71 4.55
C ARG A 62 1.42 -4.85 4.81
N ARG A 63 2.06 -4.86 5.98
CA ARG A 63 3.00 -5.93 6.35
C ARG A 63 2.31 -7.29 6.40
N LYS A 64 1.13 -7.35 7.00
CA LYS A 64 0.37 -8.60 7.05
C LYS A 64 0.00 -9.13 5.67
N LEU A 65 -0.40 -8.24 4.77
CA LEU A 65 -0.71 -8.60 3.40
C LEU A 65 0.52 -9.09 2.65
N LEU A 66 1.67 -8.43 2.86
CA LEU A 66 2.94 -8.85 2.26
C LEU A 66 3.39 -10.20 2.79
N ASP A 67 3.26 -10.44 4.09
CA ASP A 67 3.60 -11.73 4.68
C ASP A 67 2.71 -12.85 4.13
N TYR A 68 1.42 -12.57 3.99
CA TYR A 68 0.48 -13.50 3.40
C TYR A 68 0.87 -13.84 1.95
N LEU A 69 1.17 -12.82 1.16
CA LEU A 69 1.54 -13.00 -0.24
C LEU A 69 2.85 -13.79 -0.37
N LYS A 70 3.83 -13.51 0.48
CA LYS A 70 5.10 -14.22 0.49
C LYS A 70 4.91 -15.71 0.77
N ALA A 71 4.00 -16.04 1.68
CA ALA A 71 3.68 -17.43 2.02
C ALA A 71 2.93 -18.15 0.88
N LYS A 72 2.07 -17.41 0.16
CA LYS A 72 1.25 -17.99 -0.91
C LYS A 72 1.99 -18.09 -2.24
N ASP A 73 2.75 -17.07 -2.59
CA ASP A 73 3.45 -16.99 -3.88
C ASP A 73 4.65 -16.06 -3.75
N ALA A 74 5.81 -16.60 -3.48
CA ALA A 74 7.03 -15.83 -3.27
C ALA A 74 7.43 -15.02 -4.51
N ASP A 75 7.16 -15.51 -5.71
CA ASP A 75 7.48 -14.79 -6.94
C ASP A 75 6.64 -13.52 -7.08
N ARG A 76 5.35 -13.61 -6.78
CA ARG A 76 4.46 -12.44 -6.77
C ARG A 76 4.90 -11.44 -5.71
N TYR A 77 5.30 -11.92 -4.53
CA TYR A 77 5.80 -11.06 -3.46
C TYR A 77 7.06 -10.30 -3.92
N THR A 78 8.02 -11.00 -4.48
CA THR A 78 9.27 -10.39 -4.95
C THR A 78 9.02 -9.35 -6.04
N ALA A 79 8.16 -9.67 -7.01
CA ALA A 79 7.80 -8.75 -8.08
C ALA A 79 7.12 -7.49 -7.53
N LEU A 80 6.23 -7.64 -6.56
CA LEU A 80 5.53 -6.51 -5.96
C LEU A 80 6.48 -5.61 -5.16
N ILE A 81 7.36 -6.18 -4.36
CA ILE A 81 8.37 -5.43 -3.60
C ILE A 81 9.23 -4.60 -4.55
N ALA A 82 9.70 -5.20 -5.63
CA ALA A 82 10.52 -4.50 -6.63
C ALA A 82 9.73 -3.37 -7.29
N LYS A 83 8.48 -3.63 -7.66
CA LYS A 83 7.62 -2.65 -8.34
C LYS A 83 7.32 -1.44 -7.46
N LEU A 84 7.06 -1.65 -6.17
CA LEU A 84 6.70 -0.58 -5.24
C LEU A 84 7.90 0.04 -4.54
N GLY A 85 9.10 -0.49 -4.76
CA GLY A 85 10.31 0.02 -4.10
C GLY A 85 10.33 -0.23 -2.60
N LEU A 86 9.67 -1.26 -2.14
CA LEU A 86 9.62 -1.63 -0.72
C LEU A 86 10.82 -2.49 -0.35
N ARG A 87 11.21 -2.44 0.92
CA ARG A 87 12.35 -3.22 1.41
C ARG A 87 11.96 -4.60 1.95
N LYS A 88 10.71 -4.88 2.04
CA LYS A 88 10.15 -6.18 2.42
C LYS A 88 8.66 -6.11 2.27
#